data_02df8a42fe10f00b48cef5c4ca054131
#
_entry.id   02df8a42fe10f00b48cef5c4ca054131
#
_cell.length_a   1.000
_cell.length_b   1.000
_cell.length_c   1.000
_cell.angle_alpha   90.00
_cell.angle_beta   90.00
_cell.angle_gamma   90.00
#
_symmetry.space_group_name_H-M   'P 1'
#
loop_
_entity.id
_entity.type
_entity.pdbx_description
1 polymer ?
#
loop_
_entity_poly.entity_id
_entity_poly.type
_entity_poly.pdbx_seq_one_letter_code
_entity_poly.pdbx_strand_id
1 'polypeptide(L)' 'VTETLLDLKGLKCPLPVLKTRKALTRLNTGDQLTVLTTDPMAEIDIPHFCQENGHELLAAEKLEGGHRFQLAKGG' A
#
# COMPACT_ATOMS: atom_id res chain seq x y z
N VAL A 1 -2.41 -11.58 13.95
CA VAL A 1 -2.24 -10.78 12.72
C VAL A 1 -2.84 -9.40 12.93
N THR A 2 -2.03 -8.36 12.71
CA THR A 2 -2.47 -6.97 12.83
C THR A 2 -2.88 -6.45 11.46
N GLU A 3 -4.01 -5.78 11.42
CA GLU A 3 -4.47 -5.11 10.20
C GLU A 3 -4.53 -3.60 10.46
N THR A 4 -3.85 -2.83 9.60
CA THR A 4 -3.75 -1.38 9.74
C THR A 4 -4.32 -0.71 8.51
N LEU A 5 -5.02 0.38 8.70
CA LEU A 5 -5.54 1.20 7.61
C LEU A 5 -4.69 2.45 7.46
N LEU A 6 -4.20 2.70 6.25
CA LEU A 6 -3.41 3.88 5.92
C LEU A 6 -4.14 4.68 4.85
N ASP A 7 -4.66 5.84 5.23
CA ASP A 7 -5.40 6.70 4.31
C ASP A 7 -4.44 7.70 3.68
N LEU A 8 -4.15 7.51 2.41
CA LEU A 8 -3.25 8.38 1.64
C LEU A 8 -3.99 9.14 0.55
N LYS A 9 -5.31 9.26 0.68
CA LYS A 9 -6.09 10.02 -0.29
C LYS A 9 -5.58 11.47 -0.33
N GLY A 10 -5.51 12.03 -1.53
CA GLY A 10 -5.03 13.38 -1.74
C GLY A 10 -3.52 13.51 -1.93
N LEU A 11 -2.75 12.47 -1.63
CA LEU A 11 -1.31 12.49 -1.82
C LEU A 11 -0.95 12.04 -3.24
N LYS A 12 0.10 12.64 -3.79
CA LYS A 12 0.58 12.34 -5.15
C LYS A 12 1.92 11.64 -5.12
N CYS A 13 2.21 10.90 -6.20
CA CYS A 13 3.51 10.24 -6.38
C CYS A 13 4.65 11.24 -6.13
N PRO A 14 5.69 10.85 -5.38
CA PRO A 14 5.95 9.50 -4.85
C PRO A 14 5.44 9.27 -3.41
N LEU A 15 4.64 10.18 -2.86
CA LEU A 15 4.25 10.12 -1.45
C LEU A 15 3.50 8.84 -1.04
N PRO A 16 2.55 8.30 -1.86
CA PRO A 16 1.88 7.07 -1.45
C PRO A 16 2.85 5.91 -1.19
N VAL A 17 3.83 5.72 -2.05
CA VAL A 17 4.83 4.66 -1.87
C VAL A 17 5.70 4.92 -0.65
N LEU A 18 6.15 6.16 -0.46
CA LEU A 18 7.00 6.52 0.67
C LEU A 18 6.27 6.33 2.01
N LYS A 19 5.01 6.72 2.07
CA LYS A 19 4.21 6.55 3.28
C LYS A 19 3.92 5.08 3.55
N THR A 20 3.64 4.31 2.50
CA THR A 20 3.42 2.87 2.61
C THR A 20 4.67 2.17 3.14
N ARG A 21 5.84 2.52 2.60
CA ARG A 21 7.10 1.97 3.06
C ARG A 21 7.31 2.24 4.55
N LYS A 22 7.09 3.48 4.97
CA LYS A 22 7.26 3.86 6.36
C LYS A 22 6.31 3.08 7.27
N ALA A 23 5.05 2.93 6.87
CA ALA A 23 4.08 2.18 7.65
C ALA A 23 4.49 0.72 7.80
N LEU A 24 4.99 0.11 6.73
CA LEU A 24 5.41 -1.29 6.76
C LEU A 24 6.59 -1.52 7.70
N THR A 25 7.48 -0.53 7.87
CA THR A 25 8.61 -0.69 8.80
C THR A 25 8.16 -0.88 10.25
N ARG A 26 6.94 -0.47 10.58
CA ARG A 26 6.39 -0.57 11.93
C ARG A 26 5.59 -1.84 12.14
N LEU A 27 5.44 -2.66 11.11
CA LEU A 27 4.68 -3.89 11.16
C LEU A 27 5.62 -5.09 11.20
N ASN A 28 5.09 -6.22 11.68
CA ASN A 28 5.81 -7.48 11.66
C ASN A 28 5.46 -8.27 10.41
N THR A 29 6.35 -9.20 10.03
CA THR A 29 6.10 -10.07 8.89
C THR A 29 4.76 -10.77 9.05
N GLY A 30 3.94 -10.73 8.01
CA GLY A 30 2.61 -11.31 8.02
C GLY A 30 1.50 -10.36 8.42
N ASP A 31 1.83 -9.20 8.99
CA ASP A 31 0.83 -8.19 9.29
C ASP A 31 0.28 -7.60 8.00
N GLN A 32 -0.97 -7.18 8.04
CA GLN A 32 -1.65 -6.65 6.86
C GLN A 32 -1.80 -5.14 6.93
N LEU A 33 -1.71 -4.51 5.77
CA LEU A 33 -1.86 -3.06 5.63
C LEU A 33 -2.84 -2.78 4.50
N THR A 34 -3.87 -1.99 4.78
CA THR A 34 -4.78 -1.50 3.76
C THR A 34 -4.43 -0.06 3.45
N VAL A 35 -4.21 0.25 2.17
CA VAL A 35 -3.80 1.58 1.71
C VAL A 35 -4.87 2.13 0.78
N LEU A 36 -5.33 3.35 1.08
CA LEU A 36 -6.26 4.06 0.23
C LEU A 36 -5.52 5.19 -0.48
N THR A 37 -5.68 5.28 -1.80
CA THR A 37 -5.02 6.31 -2.61
C THR A 37 -5.99 6.91 -3.60
N THR A 38 -5.70 8.13 -4.04
CA THR A 38 -6.44 8.78 -5.13
C THR A 38 -5.55 9.11 -6.33
N ASP A 39 -4.23 8.94 -6.18
CA ASP A 39 -3.28 9.20 -7.27
C ASP A 39 -3.34 8.04 -8.28
N PRO A 40 -3.60 8.33 -9.57
CA PRO A 40 -3.61 7.28 -10.60
C PRO A 40 -2.31 6.48 -10.69
N MET A 41 -1.17 7.11 -10.40
CA MET A 41 0.12 6.43 -10.46
C MET A 41 0.28 5.36 -9.38
N ALA A 42 -0.49 5.44 -8.30
CA ALA A 42 -0.42 4.44 -7.25
C ALA A 42 -0.84 3.06 -7.76
N GLU A 43 -1.69 3.00 -8.78
CA GLU A 43 -2.09 1.74 -9.41
C GLU A 43 -0.89 0.97 -9.95
N ILE A 44 0.15 1.68 -10.36
CA ILE A 44 1.38 1.08 -10.88
C ILE A 44 2.42 1.00 -9.76
N ASP A 45 2.58 2.08 -9.00
CA ASP A 45 3.67 2.23 -8.03
C ASP A 45 3.54 1.29 -6.83
N ILE A 46 2.34 1.10 -6.31
CA ILE A 46 2.15 0.25 -5.13
C ILE A 46 2.43 -1.22 -5.44
N PRO A 47 1.87 -1.82 -6.53
CA PRO A 47 2.23 -3.19 -6.87
C PRO A 47 3.72 -3.36 -7.16
N HIS A 48 4.32 -2.40 -7.86
CA HIS A 48 5.75 -2.43 -8.16
C HIS A 48 6.58 -2.40 -6.88
N PHE A 49 6.24 -1.52 -5.95
CA PHE A 49 6.91 -1.44 -4.66
C PHE A 49 6.84 -2.77 -3.91
N CYS A 50 5.66 -3.40 -3.89
CA CYS A 50 5.50 -4.69 -3.22
C CYS A 50 6.41 -5.75 -3.82
N GLN A 51 6.47 -5.82 -5.15
CA GLN A 51 7.30 -6.78 -5.85
C GLN A 51 8.78 -6.54 -5.57
N GLU A 52 9.23 -5.28 -5.61
CA GLU A 52 10.62 -4.93 -5.41
C GLU A 52 11.11 -5.21 -3.99
N ASN A 53 10.21 -5.13 -3.00
CA ASN A 53 10.59 -5.22 -1.59
C ASN A 53 10.11 -6.49 -0.91
N GLY A 54 9.59 -7.45 -1.67
CA GLY A 54 9.21 -8.74 -1.14
C GLY A 54 7.94 -8.74 -0.30
N HIS A 55 7.09 -7.72 -0.45
CA HIS A 55 5.79 -7.70 0.20
C HIS A 55 4.76 -8.35 -0.71
N GLU A 56 3.69 -8.88 -0.12
CA GLU A 56 2.64 -9.52 -0.89
C GLU A 56 1.48 -8.56 -1.12
N LEU A 57 1.07 -8.41 -2.38
CA LEU A 57 -0.14 -7.65 -2.71
C LEU A 57 -1.32 -8.62 -2.70
N LEU A 58 -2.14 -8.53 -1.64
CA LEU A 58 -3.26 -9.44 -1.46
C LEU A 58 -4.47 -9.06 -2.33
N ALA A 59 -4.69 -7.76 -2.50
CA ALA A 59 -5.80 -7.27 -3.30
C ALA A 59 -5.51 -5.87 -3.79
N ALA A 60 -6.02 -5.55 -4.98
CA ALA A 60 -5.99 -4.21 -5.54
C ALA A 60 -7.38 -3.94 -6.12
N GLU A 61 -8.06 -2.96 -5.55
CA GLU A 61 -9.46 -2.69 -5.85
C GLU A 61 -9.61 -1.26 -6.34
N LYS A 62 -10.29 -1.09 -7.47
CA LYS A 62 -10.57 0.24 -7.98
C LYS A 62 -11.82 0.77 -7.28
N LEU A 63 -11.71 1.97 -6.71
CA LEU A 63 -12.81 2.67 -6.08
C LEU A 63 -13.18 3.87 -6.92
N GLU A 64 -14.33 4.47 -6.62
CA GLU A 64 -14.69 5.73 -7.25
C GLU A 64 -13.67 6.80 -6.81
N GLY A 65 -12.92 7.32 -7.79
CA GLY A 65 -11.92 8.35 -7.54
C GLY A 65 -10.61 7.87 -6.93
N GLY A 66 -10.39 6.55 -6.83
CA GLY A 66 -9.15 6.08 -6.24
C GLY A 66 -9.00 4.58 -6.25
N HIS A 67 -8.12 4.09 -5.37
CA HIS A 67 -7.80 2.66 -5.26
C HIS A 67 -7.65 2.26 -3.80
N ARG A 68 -7.91 0.99 -3.54
CA ARG A 68 -7.68 0.36 -2.25
C ARG A 68 -6.75 -0.83 -2.48
N PHE A 69 -5.63 -0.83 -1.78
CA PHE A 69 -4.67 -1.92 -1.85
C PHE A 69 -4.59 -2.62 -0.50
N GLN A 70 -4.55 -3.94 -0.52
CA GLN A 70 -4.34 -4.71 0.70
C GLN A 70 -3.03 -5.48 0.56
N LEU A 71 -2.12 -5.24 1.50
CA LEU A 71 -0.76 -5.76 1.47
C LEU A 71 -0.51 -6.63 2.70
N ALA A 72 0.38 -7.61 2.55
CA ALA A 72 0.93 -8.34 3.69
C ALA A 72 2.43 -8.06 3.73
N LYS A 73 2.94 -7.73 4.90
CA LYS A 73 4.37 -7.48 5.04
C LYS A 73 5.15 -8.77 4.84
N GLY A 74 6.09 -8.74 3.90
CA GLY A 74 7.00 -9.83 3.67
C GLY A 74 8.38 -9.53 4.23
N GLY A 75 9.15 -10.56 4.43
CA GLY A 75 10.55 -10.47 4.77
C GLY A 75 10.92 -9.69 6.00
#